data_0e169424e13319a91f761e9d7b899b76
#
_entry.id   0e169424e13319a91f761e9d7b899b76
#
_cell.length_a   1.000
_cell.length_b   1.000
_cell.length_c   1.000
_cell.angle_alpha   90.00
_cell.angle_beta   90.00
_cell.angle_gamma   90.00
#
_symmetry.space_group_name_H-M   'P 1'
#
loop_
_entity.id
_entity.type
_entity.pdbx_description
1 polymer ?
#
loop_
_entity_poly.entity_id
_entity_poly.type
_entity_poly.pdbx_seq_one_letter_code
_entity_poly.pdbx_strand_id
1 'polypeptide(L)' 'MYKRLRGLREDSDYSQCTVAQYLKCSQSAYSRIENGYRELSIDDLIKLSNLYNVSTDYLLGLTDCQDRIKY' A
#
# COMPACT_ATOMS: atom_id res chain seq x y z
N MET A 1 -9.48 -5.63 -4.75
CA MET A 1 -9.15 -4.18 -4.71
C MET A 1 -8.67 -3.80 -3.31
N TYR A 2 -7.56 -3.09 -3.24
CA TYR A 2 -6.96 -2.69 -1.96
C TYR A 2 -7.39 -1.26 -1.62
N LYS A 3 -8.59 -1.13 -1.12
CA LYS A 3 -9.21 0.19 -0.88
C LYS A 3 -8.40 1.10 0.04
N ARG A 4 -7.69 0.51 1.00
CA ARG A 4 -6.95 1.30 2.00
C ARG A 4 -5.67 1.90 1.46
N LEU A 5 -5.12 1.35 0.37
CA LEU A 5 -3.90 1.91 -0.23
C LEU A 5 -4.11 3.34 -0.69
N ARG A 6 -5.21 3.60 -1.38
CA ARG A 6 -5.52 4.94 -1.86
C ARG A 6 -5.74 5.90 -0.70
N GLY A 7 -6.51 5.49 0.29
CA GLY A 7 -6.78 6.32 1.46
C GLY A 7 -5.51 6.68 2.21
N LEU A 8 -4.65 5.71 2.46
CA LEU A 8 -3.38 5.95 3.15
C LEU A 8 -2.47 6.87 2.34
N ARG A 9 -2.44 6.67 1.01
CA ARG A 9 -1.64 7.50 0.13
C ARG A 9 -2.10 8.96 0.16
N GLU A 10 -3.41 9.17 0.06
CA GLU A 10 -3.99 10.51 0.09
C GLU A 10 -3.80 11.17 1.45
N ASP A 11 -3.98 10.43 2.54
CA ASP A 11 -3.77 10.93 3.91
C ASP A 11 -2.32 11.35 4.15
N SER A 12 -1.38 10.71 3.46
CA SER A 12 0.04 11.02 3.56
C SER A 12 0.49 12.07 2.54
N ASP A 13 -0.42 12.59 1.72
CA ASP A 13 -0.13 13.56 0.66
C ASP A 13 0.85 13.03 -0.39
N TYR A 14 0.88 11.72 -0.61
CA TYR A 14 1.71 11.12 -1.65
C TYR A 14 0.95 11.04 -2.97
N SER A 15 1.64 11.32 -4.08
CA SER A 15 1.12 11.03 -5.40
C SER A 15 1.33 9.55 -5.73
N GLN A 16 0.60 9.04 -6.73
CA GLN A 16 0.85 7.69 -7.24
C GLN A 16 2.28 7.54 -7.74
N CYS A 17 2.82 8.58 -8.37
CA CYS A 17 4.20 8.58 -8.86
C CYS A 17 5.20 8.42 -7.71
N THR A 18 4.99 9.12 -6.61
CA THR A 18 5.86 9.03 -5.43
C THR A 18 5.90 7.61 -4.87
N VAL A 19 4.73 6.99 -4.70
CA VAL A 19 4.67 5.63 -4.15
C VAL A 19 5.22 4.63 -5.15
N ALA A 20 4.96 4.80 -6.45
CA ALA A 20 5.53 3.94 -7.48
C ALA A 20 7.06 3.98 -7.46
N GLN A 21 7.66 5.16 -7.29
CA GLN A 21 9.12 5.28 -7.17
C GLN A 21 9.63 4.55 -5.93
N TYR A 22 8.91 4.65 -4.82
CA TYR A 22 9.27 3.94 -3.59
C TYR A 22 9.28 2.43 -3.81
N LEU A 23 8.30 1.91 -4.56
CA LEU A 23 8.19 0.49 -4.89
C LEU A 23 9.07 0.08 -6.07
N LYS A 24 9.73 1.03 -6.72
CA LYS A 24 10.59 0.81 -7.90
C LYS A 24 9.81 0.22 -9.08
N CYS A 25 8.59 0.70 -9.29
CA CYS A 25 7.77 0.32 -10.44
C CYS A 25 7.26 1.56 -11.15
N SER A 26 6.63 1.37 -12.32
CA SER A 26 6.05 2.47 -13.06
C SER A 26 4.77 2.96 -12.37
N GLN A 27 4.41 4.21 -12.63
CA GLN A 27 3.15 4.76 -12.13
C GLN A 27 1.96 3.95 -12.65
N SER A 28 2.00 3.51 -13.91
CA SER A 28 0.94 2.68 -14.49
C SER A 28 0.78 1.36 -13.73
N ALA A 29 1.90 0.72 -13.38
CA ALA A 29 1.87 -0.53 -12.62
C ALA A 29 1.26 -0.32 -11.24
N TYR A 30 1.67 0.75 -10.55
CA TYR A 30 1.13 1.06 -9.23
C TYR A 30 -0.37 1.38 -9.31
N SER A 31 -0.77 2.16 -10.31
CA SER A 31 -2.18 2.51 -10.52
C SER A 31 -3.04 1.27 -10.68
N ARG A 32 -2.54 0.25 -11.41
CA ARG A 32 -3.24 -1.02 -11.57
C ARG A 32 -3.40 -1.76 -10.24
N ILE A 33 -2.40 -1.70 -9.38
CA ILE A 33 -2.48 -2.29 -8.05
C ILE A 33 -3.58 -1.60 -7.24
N GLU A 34 -3.59 -0.28 -7.22
CA GLU A 34 -4.57 0.51 -6.47
C GLU A 34 -5.99 0.26 -6.98
N ASN A 35 -6.17 0.10 -8.29
CA ASN A 35 -7.46 -0.12 -8.92
C ASN A 35 -7.89 -1.59 -8.97
N GLY A 36 -7.08 -2.50 -8.46
CA GLY A 36 -7.43 -3.92 -8.36
C GLY A 36 -7.19 -4.73 -9.62
N TYR A 37 -6.50 -4.19 -10.61
CA TYR A 37 -6.19 -4.91 -11.86
C TYR A 37 -4.90 -5.72 -11.78
N ARG A 38 -4.12 -5.52 -10.75
CA ARG A 38 -2.86 -6.23 -10.54
C ARG A 38 -2.73 -6.58 -9.06
N GLU A 39 -2.29 -7.79 -8.78
CA GLU A 39 -2.05 -8.22 -7.40
C GLU A 39 -0.81 -7.56 -6.82
N LEU A 40 -0.85 -7.34 -5.51
CA LEU A 40 0.25 -6.79 -4.75
C LEU A 40 1.19 -7.92 -4.36
N SER A 41 2.47 -7.79 -4.71
CA SER A 41 3.46 -8.78 -4.29
C SER A 41 3.71 -8.70 -2.78
N ILE A 42 4.22 -9.78 -2.21
CA ILE A 42 4.53 -9.81 -0.77
C ILE A 42 5.58 -8.77 -0.43
N ASP A 43 6.61 -8.61 -1.27
CA ASP A 43 7.65 -7.60 -1.06
C ASP A 43 7.07 -6.19 -1.04
N ASP A 44 6.19 -5.88 -1.99
CA ASP A 44 5.55 -4.57 -2.06
C ASP A 44 4.60 -4.36 -0.88
N LEU A 45 3.91 -5.40 -0.45
CA LEU A 45 3.04 -5.34 0.73
C LEU A 45 3.84 -4.95 1.98
N ILE A 46 4.99 -5.59 2.18
CA ILE A 46 5.88 -5.28 3.31
C ILE A 46 6.40 -3.84 3.22
N LYS A 47 6.80 -3.41 2.02
CA LYS A 47 7.28 -2.05 1.80
C LYS A 47 6.20 -1.01 2.12
N LEU A 48 4.97 -1.24 1.68
CA LEU A 48 3.86 -0.33 1.97
C LEU A 48 3.50 -0.32 3.45
N SER A 49 3.55 -1.47 4.11
CA SER A 49 3.36 -1.57 5.56
C SER A 49 4.38 -0.69 6.30
N ASN A 50 5.63 -0.72 5.87
CA ASN A 50 6.69 0.10 6.46
C ASN A 50 6.50 1.59 6.13
N LEU A 51 6.11 1.90 4.89
CA LEU A 51 5.92 3.27 4.44
C LEU A 51 4.84 3.98 5.26
N TYR A 52 3.71 3.33 5.47
CA TYR A 52 2.57 3.90 6.19
C TYR A 52 2.55 3.55 7.68
N ASN A 53 3.50 2.73 8.14
CA ASN A 53 3.60 2.28 9.53
C ASN A 53 2.29 1.66 10.02
N VAL A 54 1.74 0.76 9.22
CA VAL A 54 0.51 0.01 9.52
C VAL A 54 0.77 -1.47 9.34
N SER A 55 -0.10 -2.32 9.89
CA SER A 55 0.02 -3.77 9.70
C SER A 55 -0.31 -4.18 8.27
N THR A 56 0.26 -5.29 7.81
CA THR A 56 -0.09 -5.87 6.51
C THR A 56 -1.55 -6.31 6.49
N ASP A 57 -2.07 -6.79 7.61
CA ASP A 57 -3.49 -7.17 7.73
C ASP A 57 -4.41 -5.97 7.51
N TYR A 58 -4.03 -4.80 8.02
CA TYR A 58 -4.79 -3.58 7.80
C TYR A 58 -4.82 -3.22 6.31
N LEU A 59 -3.67 -3.32 5.63
CA LEU A 59 -3.59 -3.05 4.19
C LEU A 59 -4.47 -3.99 3.38
N LEU A 60 -4.57 -5.24 3.80
CA LEU A 60 -5.37 -6.25 3.12
C LEU A 60 -6.85 -6.19 3.49
N GLY A 61 -7.22 -5.34 4.45
CA GLY A 61 -8.61 -5.22 4.90
C GLY A 61 -9.06 -6.32 5.85
N LEU A 62 -8.13 -7.08 6.44
CA LEU A 62 -8.44 -8.18 7.35
C LEU A 62 -8.68 -7.71 8.77
N THR A 63 -8.28 -6.50 9.11
CA THR A 63 -8.49 -5.89 10.42
C THR A 63 -8.71 -4.39 10.26
N ASP A 64 -9.42 -3.77 11.18
CA ASP A 64 -9.57 -2.32 11.25
C ASP A 64 -8.50 -1.66 12.12
N CYS A 65 -7.65 -2.45 12.76
CA CYS A 65 -6.56 -1.94 13.60
C CYS A 65 -5.33 -1.62 12.76
N GLN A 66 -4.85 -0.39 12.82
CA GLN A 66 -3.67 0.03 12.10
C GLN A 66 -2.38 -0.42 12.78
N ASP A 67 -2.44 -0.77 14.05
CA ASP A 67 -1.26 -1.07 14.85
C ASP A 67 -0.51 -2.27 14.29
N ARG A 68 0.80 -2.13 14.20
CA ARG A 68 1.67 -3.22 13.78
C ARG A 68 1.90 -4.17 14.96
N ILE A 69 1.92 -5.46 14.64
CA ILE A 69 2.34 -6.46 15.62
C ILE A 69 3.85 -6.32 15.79
N LYS A 70 4.29 -6.19 17.05
CA LYS A 70 5.72 -6.13 17.36
C LYS A 70 6.20 -7.54 17.68
N TYR A 71 7.24 -7.94 16.98
CA TYR A 71 7.85 -9.23 17.19
C TYR A 71 9.16 -9.08 17.99
#